data_0b9f792b57d385adce3d31f253978195
#
_entry.id   0b9f792b57d385adce3d31f253978195
#
_cell.length_a   1.000
_cell.length_b   1.000
_cell.length_c   1.000
_cell.angle_alpha   90.00
_cell.angle_beta   90.00
_cell.angle_gamma   90.00
#
_symmetry.space_group_name_H-M   'P 1'
#
loop_
_entity.id
_entity.type
_entity.pdbx_description
1 polymer ?
#
loop_
_entity_poly.entity_id
_entity_poly.type
_entity_poly.pdbx_seq_one_letter_code
_entity_poly.pdbx_strand_id
1 'polypeptide(L)'
;MRILHTSDWHLGQNFYAKSRAAEHEAFLDWLLEAAIAHQVDAIIVAGDIFDTGAPPSYARELYNRFVVKLQAANCPLIVLGGNHDSVATLNESRELLACLNTHVIASAQLTPETQATLLYRRDGEPGAVLCPVPFLRPRDVLRSLSGQSGREKQQQLLEAISLHYQQSYEAACAXXXXXXXXXXXXXVTCRLSRPAI
;
A
#
# COMPACT_ATOMS: atom_id res chain seq x y z
N MET A 1 -11.52 -15.86 -0.83
CA MET A 1 -11.08 -14.49 -1.15
C MET A 1 -9.92 -14.52 -2.13
N ARG A 2 -9.92 -13.64 -3.13
CA ARG A 2 -8.84 -13.50 -4.11
C ARG A 2 -8.27 -12.11 -4.00
N ILE A 3 -6.98 -12.00 -3.72
CA ILE A 3 -6.27 -10.73 -3.62
C ILE A 3 -5.24 -10.68 -4.74
N LEU A 4 -5.22 -9.57 -5.49
CA LEU A 4 -4.19 -9.32 -6.48
C LEU A 4 -3.15 -8.39 -5.84
N HIS A 5 -1.92 -8.86 -5.77
CA HIS A 5 -0.81 -8.09 -5.19
C HIS A 5 0.12 -7.65 -6.30
N THR A 6 0.42 -6.35 -6.33
CA THR A 6 1.32 -5.74 -7.31
C THR A 6 2.19 -4.70 -6.59
N SER A 7 3.28 -4.27 -7.22
CA SER A 7 4.19 -3.25 -6.68
C SER A 7 5.00 -2.64 -7.81
N ASP A 8 5.77 -1.59 -7.48
CA ASP A 8 6.82 -1.06 -8.34
C ASP A 8 6.26 -0.62 -9.71
N TRP A 9 5.18 0.13 -9.69
CA TRP A 9 4.57 0.66 -10.93
C TRP A 9 5.45 1.72 -11.58
N HIS A 10 6.13 2.52 -10.78
CA HIS A 10 7.02 3.61 -11.23
C HIS A 10 6.38 4.48 -12.32
N LEU A 11 5.12 4.86 -12.13
CA LEU A 11 4.43 5.73 -13.08
C LEU A 11 5.20 7.04 -13.21
N GLY A 12 5.47 7.46 -14.44
CA GLY A 12 6.25 8.65 -14.71
C GLY A 12 7.69 8.36 -15.11
N GLN A 13 8.10 7.09 -15.04
CA GLN A 13 9.47 6.70 -15.38
C GLN A 13 9.79 6.96 -16.85
N ASN A 14 11.02 7.37 -17.11
CA ASN A 14 11.58 7.50 -18.46
C ASN A 14 12.64 6.43 -18.67
N PHE A 15 12.76 5.96 -19.91
CA PHE A 15 13.80 5.03 -20.32
C PHE A 15 14.58 5.66 -21.48
N TYR A 16 15.85 5.97 -21.25
CA TYR A 16 16.70 6.68 -22.23
C TYR A 16 16.01 7.93 -22.77
N ALA A 17 15.51 8.77 -21.86
CA ALA A 17 14.82 10.04 -22.13
C ALA A 17 13.49 9.88 -22.91
N LYS A 18 12.98 8.66 -23.05
CA LYS A 18 11.65 8.40 -23.63
C LYS A 18 10.66 8.08 -22.52
N SER A 19 9.50 8.71 -22.59
CA SER A 19 8.42 8.45 -21.64
C SER A 19 7.88 7.03 -21.81
N ARG A 20 7.60 6.37 -20.70
CA ARG A 20 6.96 5.05 -20.70
C ARG A 20 5.45 5.14 -20.48
N ALA A 21 4.85 6.29 -20.81
CA ALA A 21 3.42 6.53 -20.58
C ALA A 21 2.54 5.45 -21.24
N ALA A 22 2.84 5.08 -22.48
CA ALA A 22 2.05 4.09 -23.21
C ALA A 22 2.14 2.70 -22.57
N GLU A 23 3.34 2.31 -22.12
CA GLU A 23 3.53 1.02 -21.42
C GLU A 23 2.82 1.00 -20.09
N HIS A 24 2.88 2.11 -19.34
CA HIS A 24 2.17 2.22 -18.07
C HIS A 24 0.65 2.14 -18.27
N GLU A 25 0.12 2.83 -19.29
CA GLU A 25 -1.30 2.78 -19.61
C GLU A 25 -1.73 1.35 -19.95
N ALA A 26 -0.98 0.69 -20.84
CA ALA A 26 -1.26 -0.69 -21.24
C ALA A 26 -1.20 -1.65 -20.04
N PHE A 27 -0.23 -1.44 -19.13
CA PHE A 27 -0.11 -2.25 -17.90
C PHE A 27 -1.32 -2.07 -17.01
N LEU A 28 -1.75 -0.81 -16.77
CA LEU A 28 -2.89 -0.54 -15.89
C LEU A 28 -4.20 -1.09 -16.49
N ASP A 29 -4.38 -1.01 -17.81
CA ASP A 29 -5.56 -1.59 -18.47
C ASP A 29 -5.54 -3.11 -18.34
N TRP A 30 -4.39 -3.76 -18.58
CA TRP A 30 -4.23 -5.19 -18.38
C TRP A 30 -4.52 -5.61 -16.92
N LEU A 31 -4.03 -4.81 -15.96
CA LEU A 31 -4.24 -5.09 -14.53
C LEU A 31 -5.74 -5.04 -14.19
N LEU A 32 -6.46 -4.06 -14.73
CA LEU A 32 -7.90 -3.95 -14.56
C LEU A 32 -8.64 -5.16 -15.16
N GLU A 33 -8.27 -5.52 -16.41
CA GLU A 33 -8.85 -6.69 -17.08
C GLU A 33 -8.61 -7.97 -16.28
N ALA A 34 -7.40 -8.15 -15.77
CA ALA A 34 -7.05 -9.31 -14.93
C ALA A 34 -7.88 -9.34 -13.65
N ALA A 35 -8.04 -8.17 -12.99
CA ALA A 35 -8.84 -8.09 -11.76
C ALA A 35 -10.30 -8.50 -12.02
N ILE A 36 -10.87 -8.06 -13.14
CA ILE A 36 -12.24 -8.39 -13.54
C ILE A 36 -12.36 -9.89 -13.91
N ALA A 37 -11.46 -10.36 -14.78
CA ALA A 37 -11.48 -11.75 -15.28
C ALA A 37 -11.35 -12.77 -14.15
N HIS A 38 -10.52 -12.45 -13.15
CA HIS A 38 -10.29 -13.34 -12.01
C HIS A 38 -11.21 -13.06 -10.83
N GLN A 39 -12.15 -12.13 -10.97
CA GLN A 39 -13.11 -11.77 -9.90
C GLN A 39 -12.36 -11.46 -8.59
N VAL A 40 -11.36 -10.59 -8.69
CA VAL A 40 -10.50 -10.21 -7.56
C VAL A 40 -11.32 -9.44 -6.52
N ASP A 41 -11.18 -9.79 -5.25
CA ASP A 41 -11.90 -9.14 -4.14
C ASP A 41 -11.22 -7.82 -3.73
N ALA A 42 -9.89 -7.71 -3.90
CA ALA A 42 -9.16 -6.49 -3.59
C ALA A 42 -7.82 -6.47 -4.30
N ILE A 43 -7.33 -5.28 -4.67
CA ILE A 43 -5.97 -5.10 -5.21
C ILE A 43 -5.13 -4.40 -4.14
N ILE A 44 -3.91 -4.88 -3.92
CA ILE A 44 -2.93 -4.24 -3.03
C ILE A 44 -1.73 -3.82 -3.87
N VAL A 45 -1.42 -2.52 -3.84
CA VAL A 45 -0.22 -1.97 -4.47
C VAL A 45 0.80 -1.71 -3.37
N ALA A 46 1.86 -2.51 -3.36
CA ALA A 46 2.84 -2.53 -2.27
C ALA A 46 4.04 -1.65 -2.56
N GLY A 47 3.80 -0.37 -2.78
CA GLY A 47 4.84 0.66 -2.88
C GLY A 47 5.25 1.02 -4.29
N ASP A 48 5.95 2.14 -4.39
CA ASP A 48 6.54 2.72 -5.60
C ASP A 48 5.53 2.87 -6.72
N ILE A 49 4.43 3.56 -6.39
CA ILE A 49 3.37 3.93 -7.33
C ILE A 49 3.94 4.89 -8.38
N PHE A 50 4.70 5.87 -7.92
CA PHE A 50 5.34 6.86 -8.79
C PHE A 50 6.86 6.68 -8.79
N ASP A 51 7.50 7.02 -9.90
CA ASP A 51 8.96 6.89 -10.04
C ASP A 51 9.71 7.90 -9.18
N THR A 52 9.10 9.07 -8.93
CA THR A 52 9.70 10.13 -8.12
C THR A 52 8.65 10.79 -7.23
N GLY A 53 9.12 11.50 -6.19
CA GLY A 53 8.24 12.24 -5.29
C GLY A 53 7.46 13.37 -5.93
N ALA A 54 7.86 13.81 -7.14
CA ALA A 54 7.17 14.84 -7.92
C ALA A 54 6.83 14.29 -9.31
N PRO A 55 5.84 13.39 -9.38
CA PRO A 55 5.51 12.73 -10.65
C PRO A 55 4.94 13.72 -11.68
N PRO A 56 5.21 13.51 -12.97
CA PRO A 56 4.63 14.35 -14.00
C PRO A 56 3.11 14.19 -14.05
N SER A 57 2.43 15.19 -14.62
CA SER A 57 0.97 15.24 -14.64
C SER A 57 0.32 14.01 -15.23
N TYR A 58 0.90 13.48 -16.36
CA TYR A 58 0.33 12.30 -17.00
C TYR A 58 0.35 11.06 -16.08
N ALA A 59 1.36 10.94 -15.22
CA ALA A 59 1.46 9.80 -14.30
C ALA A 59 0.34 9.86 -13.26
N ARG A 60 0.09 11.06 -12.71
CA ARG A 60 -1.03 11.27 -11.78
C ARG A 60 -2.38 11.03 -12.49
N GLU A 61 -2.49 11.45 -13.74
CA GLU A 61 -3.70 11.23 -14.55
C GLU A 61 -3.95 9.73 -14.77
N LEU A 62 -2.91 8.96 -15.12
CA LEU A 62 -3.01 7.50 -15.29
C LEU A 62 -3.49 6.84 -13.98
N TYR A 63 -2.88 7.21 -12.85
CA TYR A 63 -3.26 6.69 -11.54
C TYR A 63 -4.73 6.99 -11.23
N ASN A 64 -5.14 8.25 -11.38
CA ASN A 64 -6.52 8.65 -11.07
C ASN A 64 -7.53 7.96 -12.00
N ARG A 65 -7.19 7.84 -13.29
CA ARG A 65 -8.04 7.15 -14.27
C ARG A 65 -8.20 5.68 -13.91
N PHE A 66 -7.12 5.03 -13.48
CA PHE A 66 -7.15 3.62 -13.03
C PHE A 66 -8.09 3.46 -11.82
N VAL A 67 -7.99 4.36 -10.83
CA VAL A 67 -8.87 4.33 -9.64
C VAL A 67 -10.35 4.43 -10.06
N VAL A 68 -10.67 5.36 -10.97
CA VAL A 68 -12.05 5.54 -11.45
C VAL A 68 -12.55 4.29 -12.16
N LYS A 69 -11.73 3.68 -13.03
CA LYS A 69 -12.09 2.44 -13.74
C LYS A 69 -12.30 1.29 -12.75
N LEU A 70 -11.44 1.20 -11.73
CA LEU A 70 -11.50 0.13 -10.73
C LEU A 70 -12.74 0.27 -9.85
N GLN A 71 -13.11 1.49 -9.48
CA GLN A 71 -14.32 1.77 -8.70
C GLN A 71 -15.55 1.27 -9.46
N ALA A 72 -15.61 1.47 -10.79
CA ALA A 72 -16.70 0.98 -11.63
C ALA A 72 -16.77 -0.55 -11.64
N ALA A 73 -15.63 -1.24 -11.44
CA ALA A 73 -15.55 -2.68 -11.33
C ALA A 73 -15.86 -3.21 -9.90
N ASN A 74 -16.14 -2.30 -8.96
CA ASN A 74 -16.43 -2.59 -7.55
C ASN A 74 -15.31 -3.41 -6.91
N CYS A 75 -14.05 -3.03 -7.16
CA CYS A 75 -12.88 -3.70 -6.60
C CYS A 75 -12.09 -2.70 -5.75
N PRO A 76 -12.01 -2.90 -4.43
CA PRO A 76 -11.22 -2.02 -3.55
C PRO A 76 -9.75 -2.00 -3.91
N LEU A 77 -9.13 -0.83 -3.77
CA LEU A 77 -7.69 -0.64 -3.98
C LEU A 77 -7.04 -0.19 -2.68
N ILE A 78 -6.00 -0.88 -2.26
CA ILE A 78 -5.19 -0.50 -1.11
C ILE A 78 -3.81 -0.11 -1.64
N VAL A 79 -3.41 1.13 -1.37
CA VAL A 79 -2.15 1.71 -1.88
C VAL A 79 -1.21 1.96 -0.70
N LEU A 80 -0.07 1.28 -0.69
CA LEU A 80 0.96 1.47 0.33
C LEU A 80 2.09 2.32 -0.26
N GLY A 81 2.51 3.34 0.44
CA GLY A 81 3.62 4.18 -0.02
C GLY A 81 4.94 3.43 -0.02
N GLY A 82 5.72 3.56 -1.09
CA GLY A 82 7.05 3.01 -1.22
C GLY A 82 8.15 4.04 -0.90
N ASN A 83 9.40 3.66 -1.20
CA ASN A 83 10.53 4.55 -0.91
C ASN A 83 10.65 5.69 -1.94
N HIS A 84 10.20 5.48 -3.17
CA HIS A 84 10.17 6.52 -4.21
C HIS A 84 9.02 7.51 -4.03
N ASP A 85 7.94 7.07 -3.37
CA ASP A 85 6.72 7.88 -3.25
C ASP A 85 6.88 9.04 -2.26
N SER A 86 6.31 10.19 -2.62
CA SER A 86 6.14 11.30 -1.69
C SER A 86 4.86 11.09 -0.88
N VAL A 87 5.00 11.13 0.45
CA VAL A 87 3.84 11.04 1.37
C VAL A 87 2.83 12.16 1.06
N ALA A 88 3.32 13.37 0.79
CA ALA A 88 2.46 14.51 0.48
C ALA A 88 1.67 14.27 -0.82
N THR A 89 2.36 13.77 -1.86
CA THR A 89 1.74 13.50 -3.16
C THR A 89 0.66 12.40 -3.05
N LEU A 90 0.98 11.31 -2.35
CA LEU A 90 0.00 10.22 -2.17
C LEU A 90 -1.21 10.67 -1.35
N ASN A 91 -1.00 11.55 -0.36
CA ASN A 91 -2.08 12.04 0.50
C ASN A 91 -2.88 13.19 -0.13
N GLU A 92 -2.39 13.79 -1.22
CA GLU A 92 -3.03 14.95 -1.87
C GLU A 92 -4.52 14.75 -2.13
N SER A 93 -4.90 13.55 -2.58
CA SER A 93 -6.29 13.23 -2.90
C SER A 93 -6.85 12.09 -2.02
N ARG A 94 -6.23 11.82 -0.88
CA ARG A 94 -6.57 10.65 -0.04
C ARG A 94 -8.05 10.57 0.30
N GLU A 95 -8.65 11.69 0.72
CA GLU A 95 -10.07 11.72 1.10
C GLU A 95 -10.98 11.47 -0.09
N LEU A 96 -10.65 12.06 -1.24
CA LEU A 96 -11.39 11.83 -2.48
C LEU A 96 -11.27 10.37 -2.93
N LEU A 97 -10.07 9.82 -2.87
CA LEU A 97 -9.81 8.42 -3.25
C LEU A 97 -10.56 7.45 -2.34
N ALA A 98 -10.72 7.79 -1.05
CA ALA A 98 -11.50 6.97 -0.11
C ALA A 98 -12.97 6.87 -0.56
N CYS A 99 -13.54 7.94 -1.14
CA CYS A 99 -14.89 7.92 -1.71
C CYS A 99 -14.99 7.01 -2.95
N LEU A 100 -13.84 6.66 -3.54
CA LEU A 100 -13.74 5.75 -4.69
C LEU A 100 -13.21 4.37 -4.27
N ASN A 101 -13.47 3.98 -3.01
CA ASN A 101 -13.08 2.67 -2.47
C ASN A 101 -11.57 2.40 -2.58
N THR A 102 -10.76 3.49 -2.47
CA THR A 102 -9.29 3.41 -2.54
C THR A 102 -8.70 3.93 -1.23
N HIS A 103 -7.97 3.08 -0.55
CA HIS A 103 -7.39 3.37 0.77
C HIS A 103 -5.89 3.57 0.64
N VAL A 104 -5.44 4.80 0.90
CA VAL A 104 -4.02 5.18 0.75
C VAL A 104 -3.35 5.22 2.13
N ILE A 105 -2.30 4.44 2.29
CA ILE A 105 -1.45 4.41 3.49
C ILE A 105 -0.05 4.83 3.04
N ALA A 106 0.16 6.16 3.00
CA ALA A 106 1.39 6.74 2.43
C ALA A 106 2.61 6.65 3.34
N SER A 107 2.40 6.57 4.66
CA SER A 107 3.48 6.49 5.65
C SER A 107 3.03 5.71 6.87
N ALA A 108 3.99 5.25 7.66
CA ALA A 108 3.71 4.55 8.90
C ALA A 108 3.06 5.51 9.90
N GLN A 109 1.81 5.25 10.26
CA GLN A 109 1.10 5.95 11.30
C GLN A 109 0.63 4.91 12.31
N LEU A 110 0.83 5.21 13.58
CA LEU A 110 0.46 4.27 14.65
C LEU A 110 -0.98 4.53 15.11
N THR A 111 -1.91 4.59 14.16
CA THR A 111 -3.34 4.64 14.48
C THR A 111 -3.94 3.26 14.26
N PRO A 112 -4.94 2.88 15.05
CA PRO A 112 -5.56 1.55 14.89
C PRO A 112 -6.04 1.27 13.47
N GLU A 113 -6.53 2.30 12.78
CA GLU A 113 -7.08 2.18 11.43
C GLU A 113 -6.01 1.89 10.39
N THR A 114 -4.75 2.27 10.66
CA THR A 114 -3.63 2.01 9.74
C THR A 114 -2.85 0.77 10.12
N GLN A 115 -3.10 0.18 11.28
CA GLN A 115 -2.40 -1.04 11.73
C GLN A 115 -3.04 -2.30 11.19
N ALA A 116 -4.37 -2.30 11.03
CA ALA A 116 -5.09 -3.48 10.53
C ALA A 116 -6.40 -3.06 9.87
N THR A 117 -6.73 -3.67 8.76
CA THR A 117 -7.94 -3.38 7.98
C THR A 117 -8.61 -4.70 7.59
N LEU A 118 -9.93 -4.75 7.75
CA LEU A 118 -10.72 -5.91 7.32
C LEU A 118 -11.03 -5.77 5.83
N LEU A 119 -10.70 -6.80 5.07
CA LEU A 119 -11.03 -6.89 3.66
C LEU A 119 -12.25 -7.82 3.50
N TYR A 120 -13.15 -7.41 2.62
CA TYR A 120 -14.39 -8.13 2.35
C TYR A 120 -14.32 -8.82 0.99
N ARG A 121 -14.96 -9.95 0.88
CA ARG A 121 -15.17 -10.63 -0.40
C ARG A 121 -16.24 -9.90 -1.21
N ARG A 122 -16.33 -10.22 -2.48
CA ARG A 122 -17.32 -9.61 -3.39
C ARG A 122 -18.76 -9.87 -2.95
N ASP A 123 -18.98 -10.95 -2.17
CA ASP A 123 -20.29 -11.28 -1.60
C ASP A 123 -20.62 -10.48 -0.32
N GLY A 124 -19.70 -9.61 0.12
CA GLY A 124 -19.86 -8.78 1.32
C GLY A 124 -19.42 -9.45 2.62
N GLU A 125 -19.01 -10.72 2.56
CA GLU A 125 -18.56 -11.43 3.76
C GLU A 125 -17.11 -11.10 4.09
N PRO A 126 -16.74 -11.07 5.37
CA PRO A 126 -15.35 -10.88 5.75
C PRO A 126 -14.44 -11.93 5.11
N GLY A 127 -13.32 -11.50 4.58
CA GLY A 127 -12.41 -12.36 3.83
C GLY A 127 -11.02 -12.48 4.43
N ALA A 128 -10.45 -11.38 4.87
CA ALA A 128 -9.09 -11.36 5.42
C ALA A 128 -8.85 -10.09 6.24
N VAL A 129 -7.88 -10.16 7.14
CA VAL A 129 -7.37 -8.96 7.82
C VAL A 129 -6.02 -8.62 7.19
N LEU A 130 -5.87 -7.40 6.74
CA LEU A 130 -4.65 -6.86 6.14
C LEU A 130 -3.92 -5.99 7.15
N CYS A 131 -2.61 -6.22 7.31
CA CYS A 131 -1.71 -5.27 7.97
C CYS A 131 -1.07 -4.40 6.89
N PRO A 132 -1.58 -3.19 6.63
CA PRO A 132 -1.12 -2.39 5.51
C PRO A 132 0.12 -1.57 5.88
N VAL A 133 1.28 -2.23 5.91
CA VAL A 133 2.55 -1.60 6.32
C VAL A 133 3.24 -0.99 5.10
N PRO A 134 3.32 0.35 5.00
CA PRO A 134 4.05 1.00 3.91
C PRO A 134 5.55 0.95 4.15
N PHE A 135 6.34 1.53 3.26
CA PHE A 135 7.78 1.66 3.46
C PHE A 135 8.06 2.44 4.74
N LEU A 136 8.78 1.81 5.67
CA LEU A 136 9.08 2.38 6.99
C LEU A 136 10.35 3.25 6.90
N ARG A 137 10.16 4.56 6.75
CA ARG A 137 11.27 5.51 6.75
C ARG A 137 11.80 5.66 8.17
N PRO A 138 13.13 5.77 8.38
CA PRO A 138 13.68 5.94 9.72
C PRO A 138 12.99 7.06 10.52
N ARG A 139 12.69 8.20 9.86
CA ARG A 139 12.04 9.35 10.51
C ARG A 139 10.59 9.04 10.99
N ASP A 140 9.95 8.01 10.41
CA ASP A 140 8.58 7.65 10.76
C ASP A 140 8.52 6.75 12.01
N VAL A 141 9.62 6.01 12.28
CA VAL A 141 9.67 5.00 13.34
C VAL A 141 10.69 5.31 14.44
N LEU A 142 11.62 6.26 14.21
CA LEU A 142 12.66 6.61 15.17
C LEU A 142 12.57 8.07 15.58
N ARG A 143 12.86 8.33 16.86
CA ARG A 143 13.20 9.67 17.34
C ARG A 143 14.73 9.74 17.43
N SER A 144 15.32 10.63 16.65
CA SER A 144 16.77 10.80 16.62
C SER A 144 17.27 11.39 17.94
N LEU A 145 18.31 10.78 18.49
CA LEU A 145 19.02 11.29 19.67
C LEU A 145 20.42 11.71 19.23
N SER A 146 20.88 12.84 19.75
CA SER A 146 22.23 13.35 19.46
C SER A 146 23.29 12.45 20.11
N GLY A 147 24.43 12.31 19.44
CA GLY A 147 25.57 11.57 19.99
C GLY A 147 25.59 10.07 19.75
N GLN A 148 24.63 9.52 19.02
CA GLN A 148 24.61 8.08 18.73
C GLN A 148 25.55 7.70 17.59
N SER A 149 26.21 6.55 17.71
CA SER A 149 27.01 5.97 16.64
C SER A 149 26.12 5.40 15.53
N GLY A 150 26.70 5.19 14.34
CA GLY A 150 25.98 4.59 13.20
C GLY A 150 25.44 3.20 13.52
N ARG A 151 26.20 2.40 14.25
CA ARG A 151 25.79 1.04 14.62
C ARG A 151 24.60 1.04 15.57
N GLU A 152 24.59 1.94 16.54
CA GLU A 152 23.46 2.11 17.47
C GLU A 152 22.19 2.53 16.71
N LYS A 153 22.31 3.47 15.77
CA LYS A 153 21.17 3.93 14.95
C LYS A 153 20.60 2.78 14.13
N GLN A 154 21.48 1.96 13.52
CA GLN A 154 21.05 0.80 12.73
C GLN A 154 20.31 -0.22 13.59
N GLN A 155 20.84 -0.52 14.78
CA GLN A 155 20.20 -1.45 15.71
C GLN A 155 18.82 -0.94 16.14
N GLN A 156 18.72 0.34 16.50
CA GLN A 156 17.44 0.95 16.88
C GLN A 156 16.42 0.91 15.75
N LEU A 157 16.88 1.11 14.51
CA LEU A 157 15.99 1.04 13.35
C LEU A 157 15.41 -0.36 13.19
N LEU A 158 16.25 -1.39 13.31
CA LEU A 158 15.79 -2.78 13.23
C LEU A 158 14.77 -3.09 14.33
N GLU A 159 15.04 -2.63 15.55
CA GLU A 159 14.12 -2.82 16.68
C GLU A 159 12.79 -2.10 16.46
N ALA A 160 12.85 -0.86 15.96
CA ALA A 160 11.65 -0.07 15.68
C ALA A 160 10.80 -0.70 14.57
N ILE A 161 11.45 -1.22 13.52
CA ILE A 161 10.76 -1.95 12.44
C ILE A 161 10.08 -3.20 13.01
N SER A 162 10.81 -3.99 13.80
CA SER A 162 10.26 -5.21 14.43
C SER A 162 9.05 -4.87 15.29
N LEU A 163 9.18 -3.82 16.10
CA LEU A 163 8.09 -3.38 16.98
C LEU A 163 6.86 -2.96 16.17
N HIS A 164 7.07 -2.22 15.07
CA HIS A 164 5.96 -1.77 14.21
C HIS A 164 5.21 -2.97 13.62
N TYR A 165 5.94 -3.98 13.11
CA TYR A 165 5.30 -5.20 12.58
C TYR A 165 4.57 -5.98 13.67
N GLN A 166 5.18 -6.06 14.87
CA GLN A 166 4.54 -6.72 16.02
C GLN A 166 3.23 -6.02 16.39
N GLN A 167 3.24 -4.70 16.51
CA GLN A 167 2.04 -3.92 16.84
C GLN A 167 0.94 -4.09 15.78
N SER A 168 1.32 -4.08 14.50
CA SER A 168 0.36 -4.30 13.41
C SER A 168 -0.23 -5.71 13.48
N TYR A 169 0.59 -6.71 13.77
CA TYR A 169 0.11 -8.10 13.93
C TYR A 169 -0.84 -8.22 15.13
N GLU A 170 -0.49 -7.61 16.26
CA GLU A 170 -1.34 -7.61 17.44
C GLU A 170 -2.69 -6.93 17.19
N ALA A 171 -2.66 -5.81 16.47
CA ALA A 171 -3.88 -5.11 16.03
C ALA A 171 -4.73 -6.01 15.11
N ALA A 172 -4.07 -6.72 14.21
CA ALA A 172 -4.77 -7.64 13.29
C ALA A 172 -5.41 -8.80 14.07
N CYS A 173 -4.70 -9.33 15.04
CA CYS A 173 -5.25 -10.38 15.91
C CYS A 173 -6.46 -9.88 16.71
N ALA A 174 -6.37 -8.71 17.23
CA ALA A 174 -7.52 -8.03 17.87
C ALA A 174 -8.70 -7.84 16.93
N UNK A 175 -8.39 -7.41 15.79
CA UNK A 175 -9.42 -7.20 14.81
C UNK A 175 -10.01 -8.48 14.29
N UNK A 176 -9.22 -9.56 14.36
CA UNK A 176 -9.67 -10.84 14.03
C UNK A 176 -10.44 -11.50 15.14
N UNK A 177 -10.16 -11.07 16.23
CA UNK A 177 -10.92 -11.50 17.35
C UNK A 177 -12.31 -10.88 17.38
N UNK A 178 -12.34 -9.81 16.89
CA UNK A 178 -13.58 -9.12 16.79
C UNK A 178 -14.38 -9.68 15.60
N UNK A 179 -13.69 -10.01 14.63
CA UNK A 179 -14.26 -10.58 13.46
C UNK A 179 -14.35 -12.10 13.53
N UNK A 180 -13.62 -12.68 14.37
CA UNK A 180 -13.66 -14.07 14.51
C UNK A 180 -14.97 -14.64 15.05
N UNK A 181 -15.48 -13.95 15.37
CA UNK A 181 -16.79 -14.28 15.74
C UNK A 181 -17.57 -14.63 14.51
N UNK A 182 -17.09 -14.18 13.53
CA UNK A 182 -17.66 -14.39 12.25
C UNK A 182 -16.82 -15.27 11.34
N UNK A 183 -15.81 -15.34 11.24
CA UNK A 183 -15.08 -16.17 10.34
C UNK A 183 -13.59 -16.23 10.44
N UNK A 184 -13.09 -17.08 9.96
CA UNK A 184 -11.69 -17.31 10.04
C UNK A 184 -10.93 -16.48 9.07
N UNK A 185 -10.47 -15.62 9.54
CA UNK A 185 -9.67 -14.75 8.74
C UNK A 185 -8.27 -15.29 8.62
N UNK A 186 -7.80 -15.08 7.61
CA UNK A 186 -6.45 -15.38 7.31
C UNK A 186 -5.66 -14.13 7.53
N UNK A 187 -4.88 -14.13 8.13
CA UNK A 187 -4.02 -13.06 8.26
C UNK A 187 -3.22 -13.03 7.03
N VAL A 188 -3.26 -11.99 6.26
CA VAL A 188 -2.40 -11.68 5.12
C VAL A 188 -1.45 -10.57 5.51
N THR A 189 -0.20 -10.93 5.63
CA THR A 189 0.87 -9.95 5.88
C THR A 189 1.51 -9.60 4.54
N CYS A 190 1.26 -8.40 4.06
CA CYS A 190 1.97 -7.88 2.89
C CYS A 190 3.33 -7.37 3.37
N ARG A 191 4.37 -8.15 3.10
CA ARG A 191 5.75 -7.67 3.27
C ARG A 191 6.16 -6.94 2.02
N LEU A 192 6.48 -5.68 2.16
CA LEU A 192 7.29 -5.02 1.13
C LEU A 192 8.62 -5.78 1.04
N SER A 193 9.06 -6.01 -0.17
CA SER A 193 10.35 -6.65 -0.44
C SER A 193 11.46 -6.00 0.39
N ARG A 194 12.37 -6.83 0.89
CA ARG A 194 13.53 -6.39 1.68
C ARG A 194 14.21 -5.21 1.00
N PRO A 195 14.50 -4.14 1.74
CA PRO A 195 15.41 -3.14 1.17
C PRO A 195 16.71 -3.85 0.83
N ALA A 196 17.19 -3.64 -0.39
CA ALA A 196 18.51 -4.11 -0.76
C ALA A 196 19.51 -3.43 0.20
N ILE A 197 20.27 -4.24 0.92
CA ILE A 197 21.33 -3.77 1.81
C ILE A 197 22.52 -3.31 0.94
#